data_08653cb2e6a38c7c6ad2446e622b4f56
#
_entry.id   08653cb2e6a38c7c6ad2446e622b4f56
#
_cell.length_a   1.000
_cell.length_b   1.000
_cell.length_c   1.000
_cell.angle_alpha   90.00
_cell.angle_beta   90.00
_cell.angle_gamma   90.00
#
_symmetry.space_group_name_H-M   'P 1'
#
loop_
_entity.id
_entity.type
_entity.pdbx_description
1 polymer ?
#
loop_
_entity_poly.entity_id
_entity_poly.type
_entity_poly.pdbx_seq_one_letter_code
_entity_poly.pdbx_strand_id
1 'polypeptide(L)'
;MFEEKVLVTTVEQHLLHSENLRRIVKVDCYLPPGHTPKSLLSLLLINDGQDLVKMGFENILDSLYSKNGISEIFCVGLQCATDRKNEYGTAKILDYKGRGAKAFLYTKFIFLELIPFLKKTYKIDSFYEKAFAGFSLGGLCALDIVWNYPHEFTKVGVFSPHEFTKVGVFSGSLWWRDVDQDDKDFDEEKHRIMHRQVREGSYASWLKFFFEVGTLDETADRNHNGVIDAIDDTVSFIDELVKKGYSKTRDVKYLELADGRHDVPTWARAFPDFLKWGWGINKEVDD
;
A
#
# COMPACT_ATOMS: atom_id res chain seq x y z
N MET A 1 40.77 -16.63 -1.40
CA MET A 1 39.79 -15.99 -0.50
C MET A 1 38.83 -15.24 -1.41
N PHE A 2 37.68 -15.79 -1.69
CA PHE A 2 36.64 -15.05 -2.44
C PHE A 2 36.05 -14.05 -1.44
N GLU A 3 36.18 -12.75 -1.69
CA GLU A 3 35.41 -11.74 -0.96
C GLU A 3 33.93 -12.03 -1.22
N GLU A 4 33.22 -12.44 -0.18
CA GLU A 4 31.76 -12.50 -0.21
C GLU A 4 31.28 -11.08 -0.48
N LYS A 5 30.83 -10.83 -1.72
CA LYS A 5 30.27 -9.56 -2.10
C LYS A 5 28.99 -9.36 -1.26
N VAL A 6 29.07 -8.53 -0.22
CA VAL A 6 27.89 -8.17 0.58
C VAL A 6 26.90 -7.51 -0.37
N LEU A 7 25.83 -8.23 -0.66
CA LEU A 7 24.74 -7.73 -1.51
C LEU A 7 23.88 -6.81 -0.64
N VAL A 8 23.95 -5.51 -0.87
CA VAL A 8 23.18 -4.50 -0.15
C VAL A 8 22.19 -3.80 -1.07
N THR A 9 21.07 -3.40 -0.51
CA THR A 9 20.08 -2.53 -1.15
C THR A 9 20.71 -1.18 -1.48
N THR A 10 20.51 -0.68 -2.68
CA THR A 10 20.94 0.67 -3.06
C THR A 10 19.81 1.64 -2.85
N VAL A 11 20.05 2.73 -2.11
CA VAL A 11 19.05 3.76 -1.86
C VAL A 11 19.39 5.03 -2.62
N GLU A 12 18.49 5.49 -3.48
CA GLU A 12 18.60 6.72 -4.25
C GLU A 12 17.44 7.66 -3.93
N GLN A 13 17.74 8.95 -3.74
CA GLN A 13 16.73 9.97 -3.47
C GLN A 13 16.53 10.87 -4.69
N HIS A 14 15.29 11.10 -5.05
CA HIS A 14 14.90 12.00 -6.12
C HIS A 14 13.95 13.09 -5.64
N LEU A 15 14.04 14.26 -6.28
CA LEU A 15 13.13 15.37 -6.11
C LEU A 15 12.32 15.50 -7.41
N LEU A 16 11.10 14.95 -7.41
CA LEU A 16 10.24 14.98 -8.58
C LEU A 16 9.27 16.16 -8.51
N HIS A 17 9.39 17.08 -9.46
CA HIS A 17 8.43 18.17 -9.61
C HIS A 17 7.12 17.61 -10.18
N SER A 18 6.03 17.72 -9.43
CA SER A 18 4.71 17.29 -9.86
C SER A 18 3.86 18.47 -10.32
N GLU A 19 3.43 18.43 -11.56
CA GLU A 19 2.47 19.39 -12.12
C GLU A 19 1.07 19.18 -11.53
N ASN A 20 0.67 17.91 -11.30
CA ASN A 20 -0.62 17.60 -10.73
C ASN A 20 -0.74 18.07 -9.27
N LEU A 21 0.29 17.85 -8.45
CA LEU A 21 0.30 18.26 -7.04
C LEU A 21 0.80 19.69 -6.82
N ARG A 22 1.41 20.31 -7.85
CA ARG A 22 2.04 21.65 -7.82
C ARG A 22 3.05 21.77 -6.68
N ARG A 23 3.85 20.73 -6.49
CA ARG A 23 4.92 20.69 -5.51
C ARG A 23 6.03 19.72 -5.90
N ILE A 24 7.15 19.80 -5.20
CA ILE A 24 8.20 18.78 -5.26
C ILE A 24 7.77 17.61 -4.37
N VAL A 25 7.79 16.41 -4.95
CA VAL A 25 7.63 15.15 -4.22
C VAL A 25 9.00 14.53 -4.03
N LYS A 26 9.37 14.25 -2.79
CA LYS A 26 10.58 13.51 -2.46
C LYS A 26 10.30 12.02 -2.58
N VAL A 27 11.15 11.34 -3.35
CA VAL A 27 10.98 9.92 -3.70
C VAL A 27 12.24 9.19 -3.31
N ASP A 28 12.12 8.21 -2.42
CA ASP A 28 13.21 7.35 -1.97
C ASP A 28 13.11 5.99 -2.66
N CYS A 29 14.08 5.68 -3.53
CA CYS A 29 14.13 4.49 -4.35
C CYS A 29 15.07 3.46 -3.74
N TYR A 30 14.55 2.28 -3.39
CA TYR A 30 15.29 1.15 -2.81
C TYR A 30 15.42 0.06 -3.88
N LEU A 31 16.60 -0.09 -4.43
CA LEU A 31 16.90 -1.03 -5.52
C LEU A 31 17.48 -2.32 -4.95
N PRO A 32 17.00 -3.49 -5.40
CA PRO A 32 17.52 -4.78 -4.92
C PRO A 32 18.98 -4.97 -5.28
N PRO A 33 19.74 -5.76 -4.50
CA PRO A 33 21.14 -6.03 -4.75
C PRO A 33 21.36 -6.66 -6.13
N GLY A 34 22.34 -6.13 -6.89
CA GLY A 34 22.74 -6.72 -8.16
C GLY A 34 21.74 -6.53 -9.31
N HIS A 35 20.71 -5.71 -9.14
CA HIS A 35 19.77 -5.38 -10.22
C HIS A 35 20.50 -4.81 -11.46
N THR A 36 19.93 -5.07 -12.62
CA THR A 36 20.39 -4.57 -13.90
C THR A 36 19.20 -3.97 -14.68
N PRO A 37 19.45 -3.13 -15.70
CA PRO A 37 18.36 -2.62 -16.57
C PRO A 37 17.54 -3.72 -17.27
N LYS A 38 18.02 -4.97 -17.28
CA LYS A 38 17.31 -6.12 -17.85
C LYS A 38 16.54 -6.93 -16.80
N SER A 39 16.70 -6.62 -15.51
CA SER A 39 15.98 -7.31 -14.44
C SER A 39 14.49 -7.02 -14.56
N LEU A 40 13.67 -8.06 -14.55
CA LEU A 40 12.21 -7.93 -14.53
C LEU A 40 11.75 -7.78 -13.07
N LEU A 41 11.75 -6.54 -12.58
CA LEU A 41 11.46 -6.22 -11.19
C LEU A 41 9.96 -6.09 -10.92
N SER A 42 9.53 -6.51 -9.74
CA SER A 42 8.25 -6.05 -9.16
C SER A 42 8.43 -4.62 -8.63
N LEU A 43 7.39 -3.78 -8.73
CA LEU A 43 7.35 -2.44 -8.15
C LEU A 43 6.46 -2.42 -6.90
N LEU A 44 7.01 -1.94 -5.80
CA LEU A 44 6.25 -1.63 -4.58
C LEU A 44 6.30 -0.15 -4.29
N LEU A 45 5.18 0.55 -4.45
CA LEU A 45 5.00 1.92 -4.00
C LEU A 45 4.61 1.93 -2.53
N ILE A 46 5.13 2.88 -1.74
CA ILE A 46 4.87 2.98 -0.31
C ILE A 46 4.56 4.43 0.05
N ASN A 47 3.34 4.69 0.49
CA ASN A 47 2.94 5.98 1.05
C ASN A 47 3.64 6.25 2.39
N ASP A 48 3.78 7.52 2.73
CA ASP A 48 4.51 7.96 3.94
C ASP A 48 5.98 7.53 3.97
N GLY A 49 6.65 7.63 2.81
CA GLY A 49 8.05 7.22 2.62
C GLY A 49 9.04 7.83 3.61
N GLN A 50 8.72 8.98 4.23
CA GLN A 50 9.54 9.60 5.29
C GLN A 50 9.68 8.71 6.53
N ASP A 51 8.79 7.78 6.77
CA ASP A 51 8.81 6.89 7.91
C ASP A 51 9.66 5.62 7.67
N LEU A 52 9.98 5.30 6.42
CA LEU A 52 10.79 4.13 6.07
C LEU A 52 12.19 4.16 6.70
N VAL A 53 12.79 5.34 6.80
CA VAL A 53 14.10 5.51 7.48
C VAL A 53 13.99 5.13 8.95
N LYS A 54 12.94 5.60 9.64
CA LYS A 54 12.68 5.26 11.05
C LYS A 54 12.37 3.78 11.26
N MET A 55 11.76 3.14 10.24
CA MET A 55 11.51 1.69 10.25
C MET A 55 12.80 0.86 10.10
N GLY A 56 13.91 1.46 9.68
CA GLY A 56 15.10 0.72 9.26
C GLY A 56 14.84 -0.12 8.01
N PHE A 57 14.06 0.40 7.06
CA PHE A 57 13.53 -0.35 5.91
C PHE A 57 14.64 -0.96 5.04
N GLU A 58 15.76 -0.26 4.84
CA GLU A 58 16.94 -0.78 4.15
C GLU A 58 17.46 -2.05 4.83
N ASN A 59 17.59 -2.05 6.16
CA ASN A 59 18.04 -3.22 6.92
C ASN A 59 17.03 -4.39 6.83
N ILE A 60 15.74 -4.09 6.76
CA ILE A 60 14.69 -5.11 6.53
C ILE A 60 14.90 -5.78 5.19
N LEU A 61 15.10 -5.01 4.12
CA LEU A 61 15.34 -5.53 2.78
C LEU A 61 16.64 -6.35 2.72
N ASP A 62 17.74 -5.82 3.24
CA ASP A 62 19.03 -6.51 3.27
C ASP A 62 18.97 -7.83 4.03
N SER A 63 18.27 -7.84 5.17
CA SER A 63 18.05 -9.08 5.95
C SER A 63 17.23 -10.12 5.17
N LEU A 64 16.25 -9.69 4.38
CA LEU A 64 15.43 -10.60 3.58
C LEU A 64 16.17 -11.11 2.35
N TYR A 65 16.93 -10.24 1.65
CA TYR A 65 17.72 -10.63 0.49
C TYR A 65 18.90 -11.55 0.88
N SER A 66 19.60 -11.27 1.97
CA SER A 66 20.72 -12.11 2.42
C SER A 66 20.31 -13.55 2.77
N LYS A 67 19.03 -13.74 3.14
CA LYS A 67 18.46 -15.05 3.44
C LYS A 67 17.76 -15.71 2.26
N ASN A 68 17.81 -15.09 1.06
CA ASN A 68 16.99 -15.49 -0.09
C ASN A 68 15.50 -15.64 0.30
N GLY A 69 14.99 -14.72 1.16
CA GLY A 69 13.65 -14.79 1.70
C GLY A 69 12.58 -14.18 0.79
N ILE A 70 12.98 -13.28 -0.12
CA ILE A 70 12.10 -12.63 -1.09
C ILE A 70 12.76 -12.50 -2.46
N SER A 71 11.95 -12.43 -3.52
CA SER A 71 12.40 -12.08 -4.87
C SER A 71 12.75 -10.60 -4.99
N GLU A 72 13.36 -10.21 -6.10
CA GLU A 72 13.78 -8.83 -6.34
C GLU A 72 12.58 -7.87 -6.47
N ILE A 73 12.55 -6.83 -5.62
CA ILE A 73 11.51 -5.81 -5.58
C ILE A 73 12.17 -4.43 -5.66
N PHE A 74 11.70 -3.59 -6.56
CA PHE A 74 12.01 -2.17 -6.57
C PHE A 74 11.01 -1.46 -5.65
N CYS A 75 11.43 -1.07 -4.45
CA CYS A 75 10.58 -0.37 -3.50
C CYS A 75 10.76 1.14 -3.62
N VAL A 76 9.66 1.90 -3.57
CA VAL A 76 9.65 3.35 -3.77
C VAL A 76 8.83 4.02 -2.68
N GLY A 77 9.50 4.70 -1.76
CA GLY A 77 8.88 5.49 -0.70
C GLY A 77 8.50 6.88 -1.18
N LEU A 78 7.25 7.25 -1.01
CA LEU A 78 6.68 8.54 -1.42
C LEU A 78 6.47 9.41 -0.19
N GLN A 79 7.27 10.48 -0.05
CA GLN A 79 7.14 11.36 1.10
C GLN A 79 5.90 12.26 0.96
N CYS A 80 5.04 12.23 1.97
CA CYS A 80 3.89 13.10 2.02
C CYS A 80 4.28 14.56 2.31
N ALA A 81 3.40 15.49 1.96
CA ALA A 81 3.52 16.89 2.31
C ALA A 81 2.75 17.21 3.61
N THR A 82 2.84 18.48 4.03
CA THR A 82 2.01 19.01 5.13
C THR A 82 0.52 18.90 4.85
N ASP A 83 0.13 18.87 3.56
CA ASP A 83 -1.25 18.73 3.10
C ASP A 83 -1.70 17.26 2.93
N ARG A 84 -1.05 16.34 3.65
CA ARG A 84 -1.27 14.90 3.60
C ARG A 84 -2.77 14.51 3.66
N LYS A 85 -3.55 15.18 4.49
CA LYS A 85 -4.98 14.89 4.67
C LYS A 85 -5.84 15.21 3.44
N ASN A 86 -5.37 16.07 2.54
CA ASN A 86 -6.03 16.35 1.28
C ASN A 86 -5.47 15.53 0.12
N GLU A 87 -4.17 15.23 0.12
CA GLU A 87 -3.54 14.41 -0.92
C GLU A 87 -3.89 12.93 -0.79
N TYR A 88 -4.10 12.44 0.44
CA TYR A 88 -4.57 11.08 0.72
C TYR A 88 -6.08 11.05 0.95
N GLY A 89 -6.65 9.86 0.95
CA GLY A 89 -8.09 9.62 1.07
C GLY A 89 -8.60 8.85 -0.14
N THR A 90 -9.87 9.00 -0.44
CA THR A 90 -10.53 8.38 -1.60
C THR A 90 -10.69 9.38 -2.73
N ALA A 91 -10.29 9.01 -3.96
CA ALA A 91 -10.20 9.95 -5.09
C ALA A 91 -11.55 10.48 -5.59
N LYS A 92 -12.64 9.78 -5.33
CA LYS A 92 -13.96 10.10 -5.87
C LYS A 92 -14.87 10.81 -4.87
N ILE A 93 -14.64 10.62 -3.57
CA ILE A 93 -15.56 11.06 -2.51
C ILE A 93 -14.74 11.64 -1.37
N LEU A 94 -15.08 12.87 -0.98
CA LEU A 94 -14.50 13.51 0.20
C LEU A 94 -15.05 12.87 1.48
N ASP A 95 -14.28 12.95 2.56
CA ASP A 95 -14.86 12.61 3.85
C ASP A 95 -15.77 13.74 4.38
N TYR A 96 -16.46 13.47 5.47
CA TYR A 96 -17.40 14.42 6.09
C TYR A 96 -16.77 15.75 6.56
N LYS A 97 -15.44 15.83 6.65
CA LYS A 97 -14.68 17.06 6.93
C LYS A 97 -14.12 17.73 5.68
N GLY A 98 -14.45 17.23 4.48
CA GLY A 98 -13.93 17.72 3.22
C GLY A 98 -12.47 17.33 2.94
N ARG A 99 -11.91 16.36 3.66
CA ARG A 99 -10.55 15.84 3.43
C ARG A 99 -10.53 14.94 2.19
N GLY A 100 -9.35 14.77 1.58
CA GLY A 100 -9.20 14.00 0.34
C GLY A 100 -9.38 14.83 -0.93
N ALA A 101 -9.47 16.17 -0.82
CA ALA A 101 -9.76 17.07 -1.95
C ALA A 101 -8.72 17.01 -3.10
N LYS A 102 -7.52 16.48 -2.83
CA LYS A 102 -6.45 16.29 -3.81
C LYS A 102 -6.15 14.81 -4.10
N ALA A 103 -6.90 13.86 -3.55
CA ALA A 103 -6.62 12.43 -3.72
C ALA A 103 -6.66 12.01 -5.20
N PHE A 104 -7.56 12.59 -6.01
CA PHE A 104 -7.56 12.39 -7.45
C PHE A 104 -6.30 12.95 -8.14
N LEU A 105 -5.78 14.10 -7.70
CA LEU A 105 -4.53 14.65 -8.23
C LEU A 105 -3.33 13.80 -7.82
N TYR A 106 -3.34 13.24 -6.61
CA TYR A 106 -2.33 12.28 -6.16
C TYR A 106 -2.36 11.00 -7.01
N THR A 107 -3.54 10.48 -7.31
CA THR A 107 -3.70 9.36 -8.23
C THR A 107 -3.11 9.67 -9.62
N LYS A 108 -3.38 10.87 -10.17
CA LYS A 108 -2.77 11.31 -11.42
C LYS A 108 -1.25 11.40 -11.34
N PHE A 109 -0.71 11.93 -10.25
CA PHE A 109 0.73 11.97 -10.01
C PHE A 109 1.34 10.57 -10.10
N ILE A 110 0.75 9.57 -9.45
CA ILE A 110 1.24 8.18 -9.49
C ILE A 110 1.35 7.67 -10.93
N PHE A 111 0.27 7.77 -11.70
CA PHE A 111 0.20 7.16 -13.04
C PHE A 111 0.86 7.98 -14.14
N LEU A 112 0.73 9.29 -14.08
CA LEU A 112 1.14 10.16 -15.20
C LEU A 112 2.55 10.76 -15.02
N GLU A 113 3.07 10.78 -13.79
CA GLU A 113 4.35 11.41 -13.49
C GLU A 113 5.33 10.43 -12.87
N LEU A 114 4.98 9.78 -11.76
CA LEU A 114 5.89 8.93 -10.99
C LEU A 114 6.29 7.67 -11.76
N ILE A 115 5.32 6.83 -12.17
CA ILE A 115 5.63 5.56 -12.86
C ILE A 115 6.41 5.82 -14.16
N PRO A 116 6.05 6.78 -15.03
CA PRO A 116 6.86 7.15 -16.18
C PRO A 116 8.26 7.64 -15.82
N PHE A 117 8.42 8.43 -14.76
CA PHE A 117 9.71 8.89 -14.27
C PHE A 117 10.60 7.70 -13.86
N LEU A 118 10.08 6.75 -13.07
CA LEU A 118 10.82 5.56 -12.65
C LEU A 118 11.28 4.73 -13.85
N LYS A 119 10.37 4.45 -14.79
CA LYS A 119 10.68 3.71 -16.02
C LYS A 119 11.81 4.37 -16.81
N LYS A 120 11.73 5.68 -17.00
CA LYS A 120 12.75 6.44 -17.74
C LYS A 120 14.09 6.48 -17.02
N THR A 121 14.08 6.77 -15.72
CA THR A 121 15.30 6.93 -14.92
C THR A 121 16.09 5.61 -14.82
N TYR A 122 15.40 4.53 -14.58
CA TYR A 122 16.02 3.21 -14.36
C TYR A 122 16.06 2.33 -15.63
N LYS A 123 15.59 2.86 -16.77
CA LYS A 123 15.53 2.17 -18.06
C LYS A 123 14.75 0.84 -17.98
N ILE A 124 13.63 0.88 -17.28
CA ILE A 124 12.72 -0.26 -17.09
C ILE A 124 11.55 -0.10 -18.07
N ASP A 125 11.42 -1.03 -19.02
CA ASP A 125 10.31 -1.00 -19.99
C ASP A 125 8.98 -1.37 -19.33
N SER A 126 8.98 -2.41 -18.49
CA SER A 126 7.80 -2.86 -17.75
C SER A 126 8.19 -3.45 -16.40
N PHE A 127 7.28 -3.38 -15.43
CA PHE A 127 7.39 -4.11 -14.18
C PHE A 127 6.68 -5.45 -14.31
N TYR A 128 7.19 -6.48 -13.61
CA TYR A 128 6.55 -7.80 -13.55
C TYR A 128 5.14 -7.70 -12.95
N GLU A 129 5.06 -6.99 -11.86
CA GLU A 129 3.80 -6.61 -11.19
C GLU A 129 4.00 -5.32 -10.42
N LYS A 130 2.90 -4.70 -10.00
CA LYS A 130 2.92 -3.52 -9.14
C LYS A 130 2.10 -3.78 -7.89
N ALA A 131 2.57 -3.24 -6.78
CA ALA A 131 1.90 -3.25 -5.50
C ALA A 131 1.95 -1.85 -4.88
N PHE A 132 1.00 -1.58 -3.99
CA PHE A 132 0.98 -0.33 -3.25
C PHE A 132 0.77 -0.63 -1.77
N ALA A 133 1.52 0.02 -0.89
CA ALA A 133 1.36 -0.09 0.55
C ALA A 133 1.30 1.29 1.20
N GLY A 134 0.78 1.34 2.42
CA GLY A 134 0.78 2.56 3.21
C GLY A 134 0.26 2.36 4.62
N PHE A 135 0.44 3.39 5.43
CA PHE A 135 0.13 3.40 6.85
C PHE A 135 -1.02 4.36 7.13
N SER A 136 -1.98 3.95 7.99
CA SER A 136 -3.07 4.82 8.38
C SER A 136 -3.84 5.35 7.16
N LEU A 137 -3.94 6.67 6.99
CA LEU A 137 -4.55 7.32 5.82
C LEU A 137 -3.78 7.00 4.52
N GLY A 138 -2.47 6.75 4.58
CA GLY A 138 -1.66 6.30 3.45
C GLY A 138 -2.05 4.90 2.98
N GLY A 139 -2.44 4.02 3.92
CA GLY A 139 -2.98 2.68 3.61
C GLY A 139 -4.35 2.76 2.92
N LEU A 140 -5.24 3.61 3.41
CA LEU A 140 -6.53 3.90 2.75
C LEU A 140 -6.32 4.40 1.32
N CYS A 141 -5.41 5.34 1.10
CA CYS A 141 -5.10 5.90 -0.22
C CYS A 141 -4.55 4.84 -1.17
N ALA A 142 -3.63 3.98 -0.70
CA ALA A 142 -3.10 2.87 -1.49
C ALA A 142 -4.22 1.90 -1.89
N LEU A 143 -5.11 1.56 -0.96
CA LEU A 143 -6.26 0.69 -1.19
C LEU A 143 -7.24 1.29 -2.22
N ASP A 144 -7.58 2.58 -2.10
CA ASP A 144 -8.46 3.28 -3.03
C ASP A 144 -7.88 3.27 -4.46
N ILE A 145 -6.57 3.52 -4.61
CA ILE A 145 -5.90 3.51 -5.91
C ILE A 145 -5.92 2.10 -6.51
N VAL A 146 -5.50 1.08 -5.77
CA VAL A 146 -5.44 -0.30 -6.26
C VAL A 146 -6.84 -0.84 -6.61
N TRP A 147 -7.84 -0.51 -5.79
CA TRP A 147 -9.22 -0.93 -6.04
C TRP A 147 -9.84 -0.29 -7.28
N ASN A 148 -9.67 1.02 -7.44
CA ASN A 148 -10.32 1.76 -8.52
C ASN A 148 -9.58 1.72 -9.85
N TYR A 149 -8.27 1.41 -9.82
CA TYR A 149 -7.40 1.39 -11.00
C TYR A 149 -6.57 0.10 -11.09
N PRO A 150 -7.23 -1.09 -11.02
CA PRO A 150 -6.53 -2.37 -11.13
C PRO A 150 -5.92 -2.57 -12.53
N HIS A 151 -6.37 -1.79 -13.53
CA HIS A 151 -5.82 -1.68 -14.87
C HIS A 151 -5.37 -0.24 -15.11
N GLU A 152 -4.09 -0.01 -15.37
CA GLU A 152 -3.58 1.35 -15.65
C GLU A 152 -4.26 1.99 -16.88
N PHE A 153 -4.49 3.28 -16.81
CA PHE A 153 -4.87 4.10 -17.97
C PHE A 153 -3.71 4.17 -18.97
N THR A 154 -3.63 3.23 -19.89
CA THR A 154 -2.74 3.37 -21.05
C THR A 154 -3.45 4.19 -22.13
N LYS A 155 -2.85 5.30 -22.54
CA LYS A 155 -3.29 6.10 -23.71
C LYS A 155 -3.17 5.36 -25.05
N VAL A 156 -2.67 4.13 -25.06
CA VAL A 156 -2.47 3.31 -26.25
C VAL A 156 -2.89 1.91 -25.89
N GLY A 157 -3.83 1.33 -26.62
CA GLY A 157 -4.49 0.04 -26.39
C GLY A 157 -3.59 -1.19 -26.43
N VAL A 158 -2.52 -1.19 -25.64
CA VAL A 158 -1.72 -2.37 -25.33
C VAL A 158 -2.09 -2.77 -23.91
N PHE A 159 -2.86 -3.86 -23.81
CA PHE A 159 -3.16 -4.53 -22.55
C PHE A 159 -1.84 -5.00 -21.94
N SER A 160 -1.32 -4.28 -20.95
CA SER A 160 -0.36 -4.85 -20.01
C SER A 160 -1.17 -5.76 -19.08
N PRO A 161 -0.82 -7.04 -18.94
CA PRO A 161 -1.53 -7.90 -17.99
C PRO A 161 -1.25 -7.38 -16.58
N HIS A 162 -2.29 -7.03 -15.86
CA HIS A 162 -2.34 -6.75 -14.42
C HIS A 162 -1.39 -5.67 -13.91
N GLU A 163 -1.92 -4.46 -13.66
CA GLU A 163 -1.05 -3.37 -13.24
C GLU A 163 -0.80 -3.35 -11.73
N PHE A 164 -1.86 -3.38 -10.92
CA PHE A 164 -1.72 -3.64 -9.52
C PHE A 164 -2.22 -5.04 -9.17
N THR A 165 -1.42 -5.79 -8.41
CA THR A 165 -1.73 -7.15 -8.00
C THR A 165 -1.90 -7.28 -6.49
N LYS A 166 -1.30 -6.37 -5.72
CA LYS A 166 -1.29 -6.44 -4.26
C LYS A 166 -1.45 -5.05 -3.62
N VAL A 167 -2.09 -5.03 -2.47
CA VAL A 167 -2.11 -3.87 -1.60
C VAL A 167 -1.77 -4.27 -0.16
N GLY A 168 -0.94 -3.44 0.52
CA GLY A 168 -0.62 -3.55 1.94
C GLY A 168 -1.20 -2.35 2.70
N VAL A 169 -2.03 -2.63 3.69
CA VAL A 169 -2.71 -1.64 4.53
C VAL A 169 -2.32 -1.89 5.97
N PHE A 170 -1.60 -0.95 6.56
CA PHE A 170 -1.13 -1.03 7.94
C PHE A 170 -1.88 -0.01 8.79
N SER A 171 -2.59 -0.46 9.82
CA SER A 171 -3.46 0.36 10.66
C SER A 171 -4.36 1.29 9.83
N GLY A 172 -5.01 0.76 8.80
CA GLY A 172 -5.69 1.52 7.76
C GLY A 172 -6.84 2.38 8.26
N SER A 173 -6.98 3.61 7.74
CA SER A 173 -8.11 4.50 8.08
C SER A 173 -9.42 4.05 7.42
N LEU A 174 -9.85 2.79 7.66
CA LEU A 174 -11.03 2.19 7.03
C LEU A 174 -12.36 2.75 7.58
N TRP A 175 -12.30 3.51 8.67
CA TRP A 175 -13.39 4.34 9.19
C TRP A 175 -13.78 5.50 8.26
N TRP A 176 -13.05 5.77 7.17
CA TRP A 176 -13.25 6.91 6.27
C TRP A 176 -14.68 6.95 5.72
N ARG A 177 -15.39 8.03 6.03
CA ARG A 177 -16.83 8.17 5.81
C ARG A 177 -17.23 9.55 5.30
N ASP A 178 -18.34 9.65 4.58
CA ASP A 178 -18.87 10.89 4.00
C ASP A 178 -19.92 11.59 4.89
N VAL A 179 -20.40 10.93 5.95
CA VAL A 179 -21.26 11.50 7.00
C VAL A 179 -20.62 11.28 8.36
N ASP A 180 -20.72 12.25 9.28
CA ASP A 180 -20.19 12.10 10.64
C ASP A 180 -20.93 10.97 11.37
N GLN A 181 -20.21 10.17 12.17
CA GLN A 181 -20.83 9.09 12.94
C GLN A 181 -21.83 9.58 14.00
N ASP A 182 -21.66 10.84 14.47
CA ASP A 182 -22.53 11.45 15.44
C ASP A 182 -23.78 12.10 14.79
N ASP A 183 -23.86 12.08 13.46
CA ASP A 183 -25.03 12.55 12.73
C ASP A 183 -26.17 11.52 12.82
N LYS A 184 -27.40 11.99 13.05
CA LYS A 184 -28.59 11.15 13.13
C LYS A 184 -28.87 10.31 11.86
N ASP A 185 -28.40 10.78 10.73
CA ASP A 185 -28.56 10.12 9.42
C ASP A 185 -27.39 9.19 9.09
N PHE A 186 -26.42 9.02 10.00
CA PHE A 186 -25.30 8.11 9.80
C PHE A 186 -25.75 6.65 9.76
N ASP A 187 -25.26 5.94 8.76
CA ASP A 187 -25.50 4.52 8.54
C ASP A 187 -24.16 3.89 8.09
N GLU A 188 -23.62 2.98 8.88
CA GLU A 188 -22.31 2.35 8.62
C GLU A 188 -22.25 1.66 7.25
N GLU A 189 -23.34 1.02 6.85
CA GLU A 189 -23.42 0.32 5.57
C GLU A 189 -23.34 1.30 4.38
N LYS A 190 -23.86 2.50 4.53
CA LYS A 190 -23.93 3.49 3.45
C LYS A 190 -22.75 4.45 3.43
N HIS A 191 -22.24 4.84 4.60
CA HIS A 191 -21.39 6.01 4.72
C HIS A 191 -19.91 5.68 4.89
N ARG A 192 -19.50 4.41 5.19
CA ARG A 192 -18.10 4.00 5.10
C ARG A 192 -17.69 3.84 3.64
N ILE A 193 -16.91 4.80 3.14
CA ILE A 193 -16.67 4.97 1.70
C ILE A 193 -16.01 3.74 1.06
N MET A 194 -14.94 3.20 1.64
CA MET A 194 -14.24 2.06 1.03
C MET A 194 -15.06 0.78 1.07
N HIS A 195 -15.82 0.52 2.13
CA HIS A 195 -16.75 -0.61 2.20
C HIS A 195 -17.80 -0.54 1.10
N ARG A 196 -18.39 0.65 0.90
CA ARG A 196 -19.34 0.91 -0.19
C ARG A 196 -18.70 0.71 -1.56
N GLN A 197 -17.49 1.23 -1.78
CA GLN A 197 -16.78 1.06 -3.05
C GLN A 197 -16.55 -0.42 -3.39
N VAL A 198 -16.24 -1.26 -2.39
CA VAL A 198 -16.10 -2.70 -2.59
C VAL A 198 -17.44 -3.34 -2.95
N ARG A 199 -18.52 -3.02 -2.24
CA ARG A 199 -19.85 -3.54 -2.54
C ARG A 199 -20.31 -3.21 -3.95
N GLU A 200 -20.09 -1.98 -4.39
CA GLU A 200 -20.55 -1.46 -5.68
C GLU A 200 -19.58 -1.74 -6.83
N GLY A 201 -18.31 -1.93 -6.53
CA GLY A 201 -17.26 -2.10 -7.53
C GLY A 201 -17.19 -3.49 -8.15
N SER A 202 -16.33 -3.65 -9.13
CA SER A 202 -16.14 -4.91 -9.86
C SER A 202 -15.10 -5.81 -9.19
N TYR A 203 -15.30 -7.12 -9.25
CA TYR A 203 -14.35 -8.13 -8.81
C TYR A 203 -13.18 -8.24 -9.79
N ALA A 204 -11.96 -8.18 -9.27
CA ALA A 204 -10.73 -8.37 -10.01
C ALA A 204 -9.96 -9.57 -9.41
N SER A 205 -10.05 -10.73 -10.04
CA SER A 205 -9.63 -12.02 -9.49
C SER A 205 -8.13 -12.15 -9.14
N TRP A 206 -7.30 -11.24 -9.65
CA TRP A 206 -5.86 -11.23 -9.43
C TRP A 206 -5.42 -10.35 -8.26
N LEU A 207 -6.32 -9.49 -7.70
CA LEU A 207 -5.98 -8.64 -6.56
C LEU A 207 -5.85 -9.46 -5.28
N LYS A 208 -4.83 -9.10 -4.50
CA LYS A 208 -4.56 -9.66 -3.17
C LYS A 208 -4.36 -8.55 -2.16
N PHE A 209 -4.76 -8.81 -0.93
CA PHE A 209 -4.85 -7.81 0.13
C PHE A 209 -4.13 -8.27 1.38
N PHE A 210 -3.27 -7.42 1.91
CA PHE A 210 -2.65 -7.60 3.22
C PHE A 210 -3.14 -6.50 4.15
N PHE A 211 -3.67 -6.88 5.31
CA PHE A 211 -4.08 -5.97 6.36
C PHE A 211 -3.31 -6.27 7.63
N GLU A 212 -2.80 -5.22 8.25
CA GLU A 212 -2.25 -5.27 9.59
C GLU A 212 -2.97 -4.26 10.48
N VAL A 213 -3.21 -4.65 11.74
CA VAL A 213 -3.77 -3.80 12.78
C VAL A 213 -3.23 -4.23 14.14
N GLY A 214 -2.95 -3.25 15.01
CA GLY A 214 -2.55 -3.49 16.39
C GLY A 214 -3.74 -3.46 17.35
N THR A 215 -3.71 -4.32 18.38
CA THR A 215 -4.77 -4.31 19.42
C THR A 215 -4.75 -3.06 20.30
N LEU A 216 -3.71 -2.24 20.20
CA LEU A 216 -3.54 -0.97 20.91
C LEU A 216 -3.44 0.22 19.95
N ASP A 217 -3.96 0.09 18.73
CA ASP A 217 -3.95 1.16 17.72
C ASP A 217 -4.73 2.39 18.19
N GLU A 218 -5.81 2.17 18.92
CA GLU A 218 -6.66 3.21 19.50
C GLU A 218 -7.44 2.65 20.70
N THR A 219 -8.36 3.45 21.23
CA THR A 219 -9.23 3.04 22.35
C THR A 219 -10.71 3.20 22.01
N ALA A 220 -11.04 3.69 20.81
CA ALA A 220 -12.42 3.85 20.37
C ALA A 220 -13.10 2.49 20.16
N ASP A 221 -14.31 2.34 20.64
CA ASP A 221 -15.20 1.19 20.51
C ASP A 221 -16.63 1.74 20.41
N ARG A 222 -17.02 2.17 19.18
CA ARG A 222 -18.27 2.91 18.94
C ARG A 222 -19.54 2.08 19.12
N ASN A 223 -19.43 0.76 18.96
CA ASN A 223 -20.55 -0.17 19.07
C ASN A 223 -20.57 -0.92 20.42
N HIS A 224 -19.59 -0.66 21.30
CA HIS A 224 -19.46 -1.24 22.65
C HIS A 224 -19.43 -2.78 22.66
N ASN A 225 -18.77 -3.37 21.66
CA ASN A 225 -18.64 -4.82 21.57
C ASN A 225 -17.35 -5.36 22.26
N GLY A 226 -16.50 -4.49 22.79
CA GLY A 226 -15.24 -4.82 23.44
C GLY A 226 -14.06 -4.95 22.44
N VAL A 227 -14.27 -4.62 21.17
CA VAL A 227 -13.24 -4.59 20.12
C VAL A 227 -13.05 -3.14 19.67
N ILE A 228 -11.80 -2.70 19.51
CA ILE A 228 -11.52 -1.34 19.05
C ILE A 228 -11.95 -1.15 17.60
N ASP A 229 -12.35 0.08 17.26
CA ASP A 229 -12.87 0.44 15.93
C ASP A 229 -11.91 0.10 14.78
N ALA A 230 -10.59 0.23 14.99
CA ALA A 230 -9.59 -0.09 13.98
C ALA A 230 -9.64 -1.57 13.56
N ILE A 231 -9.87 -2.48 14.51
CA ILE A 231 -10.04 -3.92 14.26
C ILE A 231 -11.38 -4.17 13.57
N ASP A 232 -12.48 -3.62 14.14
CA ASP A 232 -13.83 -3.81 13.58
C ASP A 232 -13.93 -3.31 12.14
N ASP A 233 -13.39 -2.14 11.85
CA ASP A 233 -13.39 -1.57 10.50
C ASP A 233 -12.57 -2.43 9.53
N THR A 234 -11.43 -2.98 9.99
CA THR A 234 -10.59 -3.85 9.16
C THR A 234 -11.27 -5.19 8.89
N VAL A 235 -11.82 -5.83 9.93
CA VAL A 235 -12.49 -7.14 9.80
C VAL A 235 -13.75 -7.01 8.93
N SER A 236 -14.58 -6.01 9.18
CA SER A 236 -15.78 -5.77 8.37
C SER A 236 -15.45 -5.45 6.91
N PHE A 237 -14.33 -4.76 6.64
CA PHE A 237 -13.86 -4.53 5.28
C PHE A 237 -13.43 -5.85 4.60
N ILE A 238 -12.73 -6.74 5.30
CA ILE A 238 -12.36 -8.07 4.80
C ILE A 238 -13.63 -8.88 4.49
N ASP A 239 -14.66 -8.79 5.31
CA ASP A 239 -15.93 -9.47 5.05
C ASP A 239 -16.61 -8.95 3.76
N GLU A 240 -16.50 -7.65 3.45
CA GLU A 240 -16.97 -7.12 2.16
C GLU A 240 -16.17 -7.69 0.98
N LEU A 241 -14.85 -7.85 1.12
CA LEU A 241 -14.03 -8.51 0.09
C LEU A 241 -14.47 -9.97 -0.11
N VAL A 242 -14.73 -10.70 0.98
CA VAL A 242 -15.20 -12.09 0.90
C VAL A 242 -16.57 -12.19 0.24
N LYS A 243 -17.52 -11.31 0.60
CA LYS A 243 -18.83 -11.20 -0.05
C LYS A 243 -18.69 -10.88 -1.55
N LYS A 244 -17.66 -10.11 -1.94
CA LYS A 244 -17.36 -9.80 -3.35
C LYS A 244 -16.79 -10.98 -4.12
N GLY A 245 -16.27 -12.04 -3.45
CA GLY A 245 -15.75 -13.26 -4.07
C GLY A 245 -14.27 -13.56 -3.79
N TYR A 246 -13.58 -12.71 -3.00
CA TYR A 246 -12.19 -13.00 -2.61
C TYR A 246 -12.12 -14.09 -1.54
N SER A 247 -11.13 -14.97 -1.66
CA SER A 247 -10.88 -16.01 -0.67
C SER A 247 -10.15 -15.45 0.56
N LYS A 248 -10.72 -15.62 1.74
CA LYS A 248 -10.12 -15.19 3.00
C LYS A 248 -8.74 -15.81 3.27
N THR A 249 -8.45 -16.99 2.71
CA THR A 249 -7.19 -17.71 2.93
C THR A 249 -6.18 -17.57 1.81
N ARG A 250 -6.65 -17.34 0.55
CA ARG A 250 -5.77 -17.26 -0.62
C ARG A 250 -5.48 -15.82 -1.03
N ASP A 251 -6.49 -14.95 -0.96
CA ASP A 251 -6.44 -13.60 -1.54
C ASP A 251 -6.28 -12.51 -0.47
N VAL A 252 -6.57 -12.84 0.80
CA VAL A 252 -6.46 -11.92 1.93
C VAL A 252 -5.51 -12.48 2.99
N LYS A 253 -4.58 -11.66 3.44
CA LYS A 253 -3.77 -11.90 4.63
C LYS A 253 -4.14 -10.87 5.69
N TYR A 254 -4.58 -11.32 6.84
CA TYR A 254 -4.83 -10.50 8.01
C TYR A 254 -3.79 -10.81 9.09
N LEU A 255 -3.17 -9.78 9.64
CA LEU A 255 -2.19 -9.85 10.72
C LEU A 255 -2.64 -8.91 11.85
N GLU A 256 -3.03 -9.49 12.98
CA GLU A 256 -3.33 -8.76 14.20
C GLU A 256 -2.16 -8.87 15.17
N LEU A 257 -1.63 -7.73 15.59
CA LEU A 257 -0.52 -7.67 16.54
C LEU A 257 -1.06 -7.39 17.95
N ALA A 258 -0.97 -8.36 18.86
CA ALA A 258 -1.54 -8.30 20.21
C ALA A 258 -1.04 -7.12 21.08
N ASP A 259 0.12 -6.55 20.76
CA ASP A 259 0.71 -5.39 21.44
C ASP A 259 1.00 -4.23 20.49
N GLY A 260 0.47 -4.35 19.26
CA GLY A 260 0.67 -3.37 18.19
C GLY A 260 -0.03 -2.06 18.51
N ARG A 261 0.60 -0.95 18.13
CA ARG A 261 0.13 0.43 18.27
C ARG A 261 0.11 1.11 16.92
N HIS A 262 -0.61 2.21 16.81
CA HIS A 262 -0.66 3.05 15.62
C HIS A 262 0.65 3.84 15.42
N ASP A 263 1.76 3.14 15.24
CA ASP A 263 3.08 3.74 15.19
C ASP A 263 4.08 3.02 14.28
N VAL A 264 5.14 3.73 13.92
CA VAL A 264 6.20 3.24 13.04
C VAL A 264 6.90 1.97 13.57
N PRO A 265 7.20 1.81 14.88
CA PRO A 265 7.77 0.57 15.39
C PRO A 265 6.89 -0.66 15.16
N THR A 266 5.58 -0.54 15.31
CA THR A 266 4.63 -1.63 15.06
C THR A 266 4.65 -2.01 13.57
N TRP A 267 4.53 -1.03 12.68
CA TRP A 267 4.57 -1.26 11.24
C TRP A 267 5.90 -1.87 10.77
N ALA A 268 7.03 -1.46 11.39
CA ALA A 268 8.33 -2.04 11.10
C ALA A 268 8.41 -3.54 11.43
N ARG A 269 7.71 -4.00 12.47
CA ARG A 269 7.62 -5.43 12.85
C ARG A 269 6.78 -6.23 11.87
N ALA A 270 5.71 -5.64 11.34
CA ALA A 270 4.77 -6.30 10.43
C ALA A 270 5.26 -6.31 8.97
N PHE A 271 6.05 -5.32 8.56
CA PHE A 271 6.42 -5.14 7.16
C PHE A 271 7.19 -6.33 6.55
N PRO A 272 8.11 -7.01 7.27
CA PRO A 272 8.73 -8.24 6.77
C PRO A 272 7.73 -9.34 6.39
N ASP A 273 6.62 -9.47 7.13
CA ASP A 273 5.59 -10.46 6.83
C ASP A 273 4.80 -10.10 5.57
N PHE A 274 4.53 -8.81 5.35
CA PHE A 274 3.97 -8.33 4.10
C PHE A 274 4.89 -8.63 2.91
N LEU A 275 6.19 -8.34 3.03
CA LEU A 275 7.16 -8.60 1.96
C LEU A 275 7.27 -10.10 1.65
N LYS A 276 7.33 -10.96 2.66
CA LYS A 276 7.33 -12.42 2.49
C LYS A 276 6.03 -12.94 1.90
N TRP A 277 4.89 -12.42 2.34
CA TRP A 277 3.59 -12.79 1.78
C TRP A 277 3.49 -12.40 0.30
N GLY A 278 3.97 -11.22 -0.05
CA GLY A 278 3.89 -10.70 -1.41
C GLY A 278 4.90 -11.31 -2.37
N TRP A 279 6.11 -11.58 -1.90
CA TRP A 279 7.25 -11.94 -2.75
C TRP A 279 8.18 -13.01 -2.15
N GLY A 280 7.70 -13.76 -1.17
CA GLY A 280 8.47 -14.84 -0.57
C GLY A 280 8.86 -15.90 -1.60
N ILE A 281 10.13 -16.32 -1.56
CA ILE A 281 10.61 -17.44 -2.33
C ILE A 281 10.31 -18.70 -1.53
N ASN A 282 9.29 -19.48 -1.95
CA ASN A 282 9.05 -20.80 -1.39
C ASN A 282 10.29 -21.67 -1.71
N LYS A 283 11.07 -22.00 -0.71
CA LYS A 283 11.94 -23.16 -0.81
C LYS A 283 10.99 -24.37 -0.82
N GLU A 284 10.78 -24.98 -1.98
CA GLU A 284 10.29 -26.36 -2.00
C GLU A 284 11.24 -27.14 -1.10
N VAL A 285 10.72 -27.67 -0.03
CA VAL A 285 11.45 -28.66 0.78
C VAL A 285 11.45 -29.89 -0.12
N ASP A 286 12.59 -30.15 -0.79
CA ASP A 286 12.85 -31.43 -1.39
C ASP A 286 12.86 -32.44 -0.22
N ASP A 287 11.75 -33.17 -0.05
CA ASP A 287 11.64 -34.36 0.77
C ASP A 287 12.11 -35.59 -0.01
#